data_1b5f2c2982bc1f127d399f4c6baa429b
#
_entry.id   1b5f2c2982bc1f127d399f4c6baa429b
#
_cell.length_a   1.000
_cell.length_b   1.000
_cell.length_c   1.000
_cell.angle_alpha   90.00
_cell.angle_beta   90.00
_cell.angle_gamma   90.00
#
_symmetry.space_group_name_H-M   'P 1'
#
loop_
_entity.id
_entity.type
_entity.pdbx_description
1 polymer ?
#
loop_
_entity_poly.entity_id
_entity_poly.type
_entity_poly.pdbx_seq_one_letter_code
_entity_poly.pdbx_strand_id
1 'polypeptide(L)'
;MNLYDRAQKSIRYLAETDEPAAKARSLKDGLEDQKKTILATEFLKHQGSQGERGKLAEASEIYKQHLQKLEFAIYDYELYRNKRMTESLVIEMWRSENANRRTGNIT
;
A
#
# COMPACT_ATOMS: atom_id res chain seq x y z
N MET A 1 22.29 -10.69 -17.24
CA MET A 1 21.86 -9.29 -17.18
C MET A 1 22.82 -8.50 -16.30
N ASN A 2 23.39 -7.42 -16.79
CA ASN A 2 24.24 -6.57 -15.98
C ASN A 2 23.43 -5.62 -15.11
N LEU A 3 24.10 -4.92 -14.19
CA LEU A 3 23.42 -4.03 -13.25
C LEU A 3 22.76 -2.84 -13.96
N TYR A 4 23.35 -2.33 -15.02
CA TYR A 4 22.75 -1.26 -15.81
C TYR A 4 21.40 -1.69 -16.40
N ASP A 5 21.35 -2.83 -17.06
CA ASP A 5 20.12 -3.36 -17.65
C ASP A 5 19.05 -3.62 -16.56
N ARG A 6 19.48 -4.13 -15.41
CA ARG A 6 18.59 -4.36 -14.29
C ARG A 6 18.01 -3.05 -13.75
N ALA A 7 18.84 -1.99 -13.66
CA ALA A 7 18.39 -0.67 -13.23
C ALA A 7 17.41 -0.04 -14.24
N GLN A 8 17.62 -0.24 -15.53
CA GLN A 8 16.67 0.23 -16.56
C GLN A 8 15.31 -0.44 -16.41
N LYS A 9 15.27 -1.73 -16.10
CA LYS A 9 14.01 -2.44 -15.81
C LYS A 9 13.34 -1.89 -14.55
N SER A 10 14.13 -1.57 -13.53
CA SER A 10 13.62 -0.98 -12.30
C SER A 10 12.95 0.37 -12.55
N ILE A 11 13.58 1.24 -13.33
CA ILE A 11 13.03 2.54 -13.70
C ILE A 11 11.72 2.38 -14.46
N ARG A 12 11.68 1.46 -15.41
CA ARG A 12 10.46 1.16 -16.18
C ARG A 12 9.34 0.67 -15.26
N TYR A 13 9.65 -0.25 -14.37
CA TYR A 13 8.68 -0.76 -13.41
C TYR A 13 8.10 0.36 -12.55
N LEU A 14 8.95 1.27 -12.03
CA LEU A 14 8.48 2.39 -11.22
C LEU A 14 7.55 3.31 -12.04
N ALA A 15 7.92 3.61 -13.27
CA ALA A 15 7.10 4.43 -14.15
C ALA A 15 5.75 3.77 -14.45
N GLU A 16 5.75 2.48 -14.78
CA GLU A 16 4.54 1.73 -15.11
C GLU A 16 3.60 1.52 -13.92
N THR A 17 4.14 1.50 -12.71
CA THR A 17 3.35 1.23 -11.49
C THR A 17 2.98 2.49 -10.70
N ASP A 18 3.39 3.66 -11.11
CA ASP A 18 3.07 4.92 -10.41
C ASP A 18 1.58 5.08 -10.18
N GLU A 19 0.80 4.97 -11.24
CA GLU A 19 -0.66 5.15 -11.15
C GLU A 19 -1.34 4.02 -10.39
N PRO A 20 -1.12 2.73 -10.72
CA PRO A 20 -1.76 1.65 -9.95
C PRO A 20 -1.35 1.65 -8.48
N ALA A 21 -0.11 2.01 -8.15
CA ALA A 21 0.32 2.12 -6.76
C ALA A 21 -0.41 3.25 -6.02
N ALA A 22 -0.59 4.40 -6.68
CA ALA A 22 -1.34 5.52 -6.13
C ALA A 22 -2.82 5.15 -5.91
N LYS A 23 -3.42 4.42 -6.86
CA LYS A 23 -4.81 3.93 -6.73
C LYS A 23 -4.95 2.96 -5.56
N ALA A 24 -3.99 2.05 -5.39
CA ALA A 24 -4.00 1.10 -4.28
C ALA A 24 -3.94 1.81 -2.92
N ARG A 25 -3.10 2.84 -2.80
CA ARG A 25 -3.01 3.65 -1.60
C ARG A 25 -4.31 4.39 -1.32
N SER A 26 -4.87 5.03 -2.35
CA SER A 26 -6.13 5.79 -2.24
C SER A 26 -7.28 4.89 -1.81
N LEU A 27 -7.38 3.70 -2.38
CA LEU A 27 -8.41 2.73 -2.02
C LEU A 27 -8.26 2.28 -0.56
N LYS A 28 -7.04 1.94 -0.14
CA LYS A 28 -6.77 1.54 1.25
C LYS A 28 -7.15 2.65 2.21
N ASP A 29 -6.72 3.88 1.96
CA ASP A 29 -6.99 5.02 2.83
C ASP A 29 -8.49 5.33 2.89
N GLY A 30 -9.18 5.29 1.76
CA GLY A 30 -10.63 5.50 1.69
C GLY A 30 -11.41 4.47 2.48
N LEU A 31 -11.05 3.19 2.36
CA LEU A 31 -11.68 2.12 3.12
C LEU A 31 -11.42 2.25 4.63
N GLU A 32 -10.22 2.67 5.01
CA GLU A 32 -9.88 2.92 6.41
C GLU A 32 -10.74 4.05 6.99
N ASP A 33 -10.89 5.14 6.25
CA ASP A 33 -11.71 6.28 6.67
C ASP A 33 -13.19 5.92 6.81
N GLN A 34 -13.69 5.03 5.95
CA GLN A 34 -15.10 4.60 5.97
C GLN A 34 -15.45 3.71 7.15
N LYS A 35 -14.48 3.13 7.85
CA LYS A 35 -14.74 2.25 9.00
C LYS A 35 -15.62 2.92 10.05
N LYS A 36 -15.31 4.15 10.42
CA LYS A 36 -16.04 4.90 11.43
C LYS A 36 -17.48 5.16 11.00
N THR A 37 -17.68 5.50 9.74
CA THR A 37 -19.01 5.77 9.17
C THR A 37 -19.88 4.50 9.20
N ILE A 38 -19.29 3.37 8.83
CA ILE A 38 -20.02 2.08 8.83
C ILE A 38 -20.41 1.70 10.26
N LEU A 39 -19.47 1.81 11.21
CA LEU A 39 -19.77 1.52 12.61
C LEU A 39 -20.85 2.43 13.16
N ALA A 40 -20.80 3.73 12.86
CA ALA A 40 -21.81 4.68 13.31
C ALA A 40 -23.18 4.36 12.72
N THR A 41 -23.24 4.03 11.43
CA THR A 41 -24.48 3.68 10.75
C THR A 41 -25.08 2.41 11.33
N GLU A 42 -24.26 1.38 11.57
CA GLU A 42 -24.72 0.14 12.18
C GLU A 42 -25.14 0.33 13.64
N PHE A 43 -24.41 1.15 14.39
CA PHE A 43 -24.75 1.51 15.76
C PHE A 43 -26.16 2.09 15.85
N LEU A 44 -26.54 2.96 14.93
CA LEU A 44 -27.84 3.61 14.90
C LEU A 44 -28.99 2.64 14.59
N LYS A 45 -28.70 1.47 14.03
CA LYS A 45 -29.73 0.45 13.74
C LYS A 45 -30.14 -0.36 14.95
N HIS A 46 -29.39 -0.30 16.04
CA HIS A 46 -29.62 -1.13 17.23
C HIS A 46 -30.15 -0.31 18.40
N GLN A 47 -30.83 -1.02 19.31
CA GLN A 47 -31.34 -0.47 20.57
C GLN A 47 -30.56 -1.10 21.72
N GLY A 48 -30.56 -0.41 22.88
CA GLY A 48 -29.87 -0.88 24.05
C GLY A 48 -28.86 0.11 24.57
N SER A 49 -27.95 -0.32 25.43
CA SER A 49 -26.90 0.51 25.98
C SER A 49 -25.86 0.82 24.88
N GLN A 50 -25.00 1.83 25.11
CA GLN A 50 -23.94 2.17 24.19
C GLN A 50 -23.01 0.98 23.95
N GLY A 51 -22.65 0.24 25.01
CA GLY A 51 -21.80 -0.92 24.90
C GLY A 51 -22.38 -2.03 24.06
N GLU A 52 -23.69 -2.34 24.28
CA GLU A 52 -24.41 -3.35 23.51
C GLU A 52 -24.51 -2.97 22.04
N ARG A 53 -24.89 -1.72 21.76
CA ARG A 53 -25.01 -1.21 20.39
C ARG A 53 -23.67 -1.22 19.65
N GLY A 54 -22.59 -0.87 20.34
CA GLY A 54 -21.24 -0.92 19.78
C GLY A 54 -20.82 -2.33 19.41
N LYS A 55 -21.07 -3.30 20.29
CA LYS A 55 -20.74 -4.71 20.02
C LYS A 55 -21.56 -5.26 18.85
N LEU A 56 -22.84 -4.91 18.76
CA LEU A 56 -23.70 -5.33 17.66
C LEU A 56 -23.24 -4.73 16.33
N ALA A 57 -22.80 -3.46 16.33
CA ALA A 57 -22.26 -2.82 15.14
C ALA A 57 -20.98 -3.52 14.66
N GLU A 58 -20.06 -3.83 15.57
CA GLU A 58 -18.81 -4.53 15.25
C GLU A 58 -19.06 -5.96 14.77
N ALA A 59 -20.14 -6.59 15.23
CA ALA A 59 -20.50 -7.94 14.83
C ALA A 59 -21.34 -7.98 13.55
N SER A 60 -21.72 -6.82 13.00
CA SER A 60 -22.58 -6.76 11.81
C SER A 60 -21.87 -7.34 10.58
N GLU A 61 -22.66 -7.95 9.70
CA GLU A 61 -22.15 -8.53 8.45
C GLU A 61 -21.53 -7.45 7.55
N ILE A 62 -22.15 -6.28 7.49
CA ILE A 62 -21.66 -5.16 6.69
C ILE A 62 -20.26 -4.74 7.16
N TYR A 63 -20.06 -4.64 8.47
CA TYR A 63 -18.76 -4.26 9.03
C TYR A 63 -17.70 -5.34 8.75
N LYS A 64 -18.06 -6.61 8.92
CA LYS A 64 -17.15 -7.74 8.62
C LYS A 64 -16.73 -7.75 7.15
N GLN A 65 -17.68 -7.54 6.24
CA GLN A 65 -17.39 -7.46 4.81
C GLN A 65 -16.48 -6.28 4.49
N HIS A 66 -16.69 -5.14 5.16
CA HIS A 66 -15.85 -3.97 5.00
C HIS A 66 -14.40 -4.25 5.44
N LEU A 67 -14.24 -4.91 6.59
CA LEU A 67 -12.90 -5.30 7.08
C LEU A 67 -12.18 -6.23 6.11
N GLN A 68 -12.91 -7.15 5.46
CA GLN A 68 -12.31 -8.02 4.44
C GLN A 68 -11.83 -7.22 3.23
N LYS A 69 -12.63 -6.27 2.76
CA LYS A 69 -12.24 -5.39 1.66
C LYS A 69 -11.00 -4.57 2.01
N LEU A 70 -10.97 -4.06 3.24
CA LEU A 70 -9.84 -3.29 3.73
C LEU A 70 -8.58 -4.15 3.80
N GLU A 71 -8.70 -5.38 4.28
CA GLU A 71 -7.58 -6.32 4.35
C GLU A 71 -6.95 -6.56 2.97
N PHE A 72 -7.77 -6.82 1.96
CA PHE A 72 -7.30 -6.97 0.58
C PHE A 72 -6.63 -5.70 0.05
N ALA A 73 -7.22 -4.54 0.35
CA ALA A 73 -6.66 -3.27 -0.08
C ALA A 73 -5.32 -2.97 0.58
N ILE A 74 -5.15 -3.31 1.85
CA ILE A 74 -3.89 -3.19 2.57
C ILE A 74 -2.83 -4.10 1.95
N TYR A 75 -3.19 -5.36 1.68
CA TYR A 75 -2.27 -6.31 1.05
C TYR A 75 -1.77 -5.77 -0.30
N ASP A 76 -2.68 -5.31 -1.13
CA ASP A 76 -2.37 -4.80 -2.46
C ASP A 76 -1.44 -3.58 -2.39
N TYR A 77 -1.75 -2.64 -1.50
CA TYR A 77 -0.92 -1.48 -1.24
C TYR A 77 0.48 -1.86 -0.76
N GLU A 78 0.58 -2.77 0.21
CA GLU A 78 1.86 -3.20 0.76
C GLU A 78 2.71 -3.95 -0.28
N LEU A 79 2.07 -4.71 -1.17
CA LEU A 79 2.77 -5.41 -2.24
C LEU A 79 3.42 -4.43 -3.21
N TYR A 80 2.68 -3.41 -3.66
CA TYR A 80 3.24 -2.34 -4.49
C TYR A 80 4.37 -1.61 -3.77
N ARG A 81 4.13 -1.23 -2.53
CA ARG A 81 5.11 -0.50 -1.71
C ARG A 81 6.42 -1.27 -1.60
N ASN A 82 6.35 -2.56 -1.29
CA ASN A 82 7.53 -3.39 -1.10
C ASN A 82 8.29 -3.61 -2.41
N LYS A 83 7.58 -3.90 -3.50
CA LYS A 83 8.21 -4.09 -4.81
C LYS A 83 8.85 -2.80 -5.30
N ARG A 84 8.17 -1.67 -5.16
CA ARG A 84 8.70 -0.37 -5.60
C ARG A 84 9.93 0.03 -4.78
N MET A 85 9.92 -0.26 -3.48
CA MET A 85 11.10 -0.04 -2.63
C MET A 85 12.30 -0.87 -3.09
N THR A 86 12.09 -2.15 -3.38
CA THR A 86 13.13 -3.04 -3.90
C THR A 86 13.72 -2.49 -5.20
N GLU A 87 12.87 -2.07 -6.12
CA GLU A 87 13.33 -1.52 -7.41
C GLU A 87 14.08 -0.20 -7.23
N SER A 88 13.68 0.62 -6.28
CA SER A 88 14.41 1.86 -5.94
C SER A 88 15.81 1.56 -5.39
N LEU A 89 15.94 0.51 -4.58
CA LEU A 89 17.24 0.08 -4.04
C LEU A 89 18.16 -0.42 -5.16
N VAL A 90 17.65 -1.10 -6.18
CA VAL A 90 18.44 -1.51 -7.34
C VAL A 90 19.02 -0.29 -8.07
N ILE A 91 18.20 0.75 -8.25
CA ILE A 91 18.65 1.98 -8.89
C ILE A 91 19.76 2.66 -8.07
N GLU A 92 19.57 2.73 -6.75
CA GLU A 92 20.60 3.31 -5.86
C GLU A 92 21.89 2.52 -5.88
N MET A 93 21.81 1.20 -5.92
CA MET A 93 22.98 0.32 -6.05
C MET A 93 23.75 0.61 -7.36
N TRP A 94 23.02 0.74 -8.46
CA TRP A 94 23.63 1.07 -9.76
C TRP A 94 24.30 2.44 -9.72
N ARG A 95 23.66 3.43 -9.13
CA ARG A 95 24.23 4.79 -8.98
C ARG A 95 25.53 4.76 -8.19
N SER A 96 25.54 4.07 -7.06
CA SER A 96 26.72 3.94 -6.20
C SER A 96 27.87 3.26 -6.92
N GLU A 97 27.60 2.15 -7.60
CA GLU A 97 28.61 1.43 -8.36
C GLU A 97 29.18 2.27 -9.51
N ASN A 98 28.31 2.98 -10.23
CA ASN A 98 28.70 3.86 -11.31
C ASN A 98 29.58 5.03 -10.84
N ALA A 99 29.24 5.62 -9.69
CA ALA A 99 30.04 6.68 -9.07
C ALA A 99 31.41 6.16 -8.64
N ASN A 100 31.48 4.98 -8.05
CA ASN A 100 32.74 4.35 -7.65
C ASN A 100 33.63 4.06 -8.83
N ARG A 101 33.08 3.59 -9.94
CA ARG A 101 33.85 3.36 -11.18
C ARG A 101 34.46 4.66 -11.73
N ARG A 102 33.68 5.74 -11.73
CA ARG A 102 34.16 7.05 -12.17
C ARG A 102 35.30 7.56 -11.29
N THR A 103 35.17 7.41 -9.98
CA THR A 103 36.20 7.80 -9.02
C THR A 103 37.50 6.98 -9.25
N GLY A 104 37.36 5.65 -9.42
CA GLY A 104 38.48 4.78 -9.70
C GLY A 104 39.18 5.11 -11.01
N ASN A 105 38.44 5.58 -12.02
CA ASN A 105 39.00 5.92 -13.34
C ASN A 105 39.73 7.28 -13.36
N ILE A 106 39.54 8.12 -12.36
CA ILE A 106 40.18 9.43 -12.26
C ILE A 106 41.59 9.30 -11.70
N THR A 107 41.88 8.25 -10.95
CA THR A 107 43.20 8.00 -10.39
C THR A 107 44.10 7.30 -11.41
#